data_e0163035f6458de94716d6585b71e6d5
#
_entry.id   e0163035f6458de94716d6585b71e6d5
#
_cell.length_a   1.000
_cell.length_b   1.000
_cell.length_c   1.000
_cell.angle_alpha   90.00
_cell.angle_beta   90.00
_cell.angle_gamma   90.00
#
_symmetry.space_group_name_H-M   'P 1'
#
loop_
_entity.id
_entity.type
_entity.pdbx_description
1 polymer ?
#
loop_
_entity_poly.entity_id
_entity_poly.type
_entity_poly.pdbx_seq_one_letter_code
_entity_poly.pdbx_strand_id
1 'polypeptide(L)' 'MIFHVTLEKAEDGWIVAECPALPGCVSQGKDEKEALDNIKEAITAWLWAEDQKAVSAIEERHGQRPIVVAL' A
#
# COMPACT_ATOMS: atom_id res chain seq x y z
N MET A 1 1.76 12.41 -2.52
CA MET A 1 1.13 11.90 -1.30
C MET A 1 2.18 11.48 -0.29
N ILE A 2 1.94 11.72 0.98
CA ILE A 2 2.91 11.40 2.04
C ILE A 2 2.29 10.41 3.01
N PHE A 3 3.01 9.33 3.28
CA PHE A 3 2.61 8.33 4.27
C PHE A 3 3.69 8.17 5.33
N HIS A 4 3.27 7.95 6.54
CA HIS A 4 4.18 7.59 7.61
C HIS A 4 4.22 6.06 7.74
N VAL A 5 5.40 5.53 7.99
CA VAL A 5 5.58 4.10 8.23
C VAL A 5 6.30 3.90 9.55
N THR A 6 6.11 2.73 10.14
CA THR A 6 6.84 2.30 11.32
C THR A 6 7.82 1.21 10.94
N LEU A 7 8.95 1.16 11.64
CA LEU A 7 9.96 0.10 11.49
C LEU A 7 10.13 -0.61 12.82
N GLU A 8 10.18 -1.92 12.77
CA GLU A 8 10.41 -2.74 13.96
C GLU A 8 11.35 -3.88 13.61
N LYS A 9 12.32 -4.14 14.48
CA LYS A 9 13.24 -5.26 14.30
C LYS A 9 12.61 -6.52 14.87
N ALA A 10 12.45 -7.53 14.02
CA ALA A 10 11.93 -8.82 14.43
C ALA A 10 13.02 -9.66 15.13
N GLU A 11 12.61 -10.73 15.79
CA GLU A 11 13.52 -11.60 16.54
C GLU A 11 14.61 -12.22 15.66
N ASP A 12 14.30 -12.49 14.38
CA ASP A 12 15.24 -13.06 13.42
C ASP A 12 16.20 -12.02 12.83
N GLY A 13 16.09 -10.76 13.24
CA GLY A 13 16.94 -9.67 12.75
C GLY A 13 16.39 -8.92 11.55
N TRP A 14 15.30 -9.39 10.95
CA TRP A 14 14.65 -8.68 9.85
C TRP A 14 13.97 -7.42 10.34
N ILE A 15 13.87 -6.44 9.46
CA ILE A 15 13.16 -5.20 9.75
C ILE A 15 11.77 -5.29 9.12
N VAL A 16 10.74 -5.11 9.94
CA VAL A 16 9.35 -5.08 9.48
C VAL A 16 8.92 -3.62 9.35
N ALA A 17 8.36 -3.29 8.19
CA ALA A 17 7.81 -1.97 7.91
C ALA A 17 6.29 -2.06 7.82
N GLU A 18 5.60 -1.09 8.40
CA GLU A 18 4.15 -1.03 8.35
C GLU A 18 3.70 0.38 8.02
N CYS A 19 2.65 0.50 7.21
CA CYS A 19 1.97 1.76 6.96
C CYS A 19 0.64 1.77 7.72
N PRO A 20 0.57 2.38 8.91
CA PRO A 20 -0.64 2.30 9.75
C PRO A 20 -1.89 2.89 9.10
N ALA A 21 -1.74 3.86 8.20
CA ALA A 21 -2.88 4.47 7.51
C ALA A 21 -3.58 3.50 6.56
N LEU A 22 -2.88 2.45 6.12
CA LEU A 22 -3.40 1.49 5.13
C LEU A 22 -3.47 0.11 5.79
N PRO A 23 -4.65 -0.33 6.24
CA PRO A 23 -4.78 -1.60 6.94
C PRO A 23 -4.20 -2.80 6.17
N GLY A 24 -3.33 -3.56 6.82
CA GLY A 24 -2.71 -4.72 6.21
C GLY A 24 -1.51 -4.42 5.30
N CYS A 25 -1.12 -3.15 5.18
CA CYS A 25 0.03 -2.76 4.35
C CYS A 25 1.32 -2.93 5.16
N VAL A 26 1.96 -4.07 5.01
CA VAL A 26 3.15 -4.47 5.75
C VAL A 26 4.17 -5.04 4.77
N SER A 27 5.44 -4.80 5.03
CA SER A 27 6.53 -5.39 4.28
C SER A 27 7.74 -5.62 5.19
N GLN A 28 8.82 -6.16 4.65
CA GLN A 28 10.02 -6.42 5.44
C GLN A 28 11.27 -6.36 4.57
N GLY A 29 12.42 -6.28 5.22
CA GLY A 29 13.71 -6.28 4.56
C GLY A 29 14.81 -6.71 5.52
N LYS A 30 15.97 -7.00 4.98
CA LYS A 30 17.15 -7.40 5.77
C LYS A 30 17.68 -6.25 6.59
N ASP A 31 17.50 -5.03 6.10
CA ASP A 31 17.91 -3.79 6.74
C ASP A 31 16.84 -2.73 6.52
N GLU A 32 17.04 -1.55 7.10
CA GLU A 32 16.07 -0.47 6.99
C GLU A 32 15.86 -0.01 5.55
N LYS A 33 16.94 0.09 4.77
CA LYS A 33 16.84 0.54 3.38
C LYS A 33 15.95 -0.40 2.57
N GLU A 34 16.18 -1.70 2.67
CA GLU A 34 15.39 -2.69 1.96
C GLU A 34 13.93 -2.69 2.43
N ALA A 35 13.70 -2.60 3.75
CA ALA A 35 12.36 -2.54 4.30
C ALA A 35 11.60 -1.30 3.81
N LEU A 36 12.27 -0.14 3.75
CA LEU A 36 11.66 1.08 3.24
C LEU A 36 11.36 1.01 1.75
N ASP A 37 12.27 0.46 0.95
CA ASP A 37 12.03 0.27 -0.48
C ASP A 37 10.84 -0.66 -0.69
N ASN A 38 10.77 -1.75 0.07
CA ASN A 38 9.69 -2.73 -0.05
C ASN A 38 8.34 -2.18 0.41
N ILE A 39 8.30 -1.36 1.47
CA ILE A 39 7.02 -0.78 1.92
C ILE A 39 6.50 0.25 0.92
N LYS A 40 7.37 0.96 0.20
CA LYS A 40 6.95 1.87 -0.86
C LYS A 40 6.20 1.11 -1.96
N GLU A 41 6.73 -0.03 -2.37
CA GLU A 41 6.06 -0.88 -3.36
C GLU A 41 4.74 -1.42 -2.82
N ALA A 42 4.72 -1.83 -1.55
CA ALA A 42 3.51 -2.33 -0.90
C ALA A 42 2.42 -1.27 -0.83
N ILE A 43 2.78 -0.02 -0.52
CA ILE A 43 1.84 1.10 -0.50
C ILE A 43 1.24 1.32 -1.88
N THR A 44 2.08 1.34 -2.91
CA THR A 44 1.64 1.52 -4.30
C THR A 44 0.67 0.42 -4.71
N ALA A 45 1.01 -0.84 -4.41
CA ALA A 45 0.16 -1.98 -4.73
C ALA A 45 -1.16 -1.95 -3.95
N TRP A 46 -1.11 -1.54 -2.68
CA TRP A 46 -2.30 -1.43 -1.82
C TRP A 46 -3.29 -0.41 -2.39
N LEU A 47 -2.78 0.78 -2.74
CA LEU A 47 -3.60 1.85 -3.31
C LEU A 47 -4.19 1.44 -4.65
N TRP A 48 -3.40 0.78 -5.49
CA TRP A 48 -3.89 0.27 -6.77
C TRP A 48 -5.02 -0.74 -6.58
N ALA A 49 -4.86 -1.68 -5.63
CA ALA A 49 -5.88 -2.69 -5.35
C ALA A 49 -7.19 -2.05 -4.86
N GLU A 50 -7.10 -1.04 -4.00
CA GLU A 50 -8.28 -0.32 -3.53
C GLU A 50 -8.98 0.44 -4.66
N ASP A 51 -8.21 1.05 -5.55
CA ASP A 51 -8.77 1.72 -6.73
C ASP A 51 -9.50 0.72 -7.64
N GLN A 52 -8.94 -0.47 -7.85
CA GLN A 52 -9.59 -1.50 -8.65
C GLN A 52 -10.91 -1.97 -8.04
N LYS A 53 -10.98 -2.08 -6.73
CA LYS A 53 -12.23 -2.40 -6.03
C LYS A 53 -13.27 -1.30 -6.25
N ALA A 54 -12.86 -0.05 -6.17
CA ALA A 54 -13.75 1.08 -6.39
C ALA A 54 -14.25 1.13 -7.84
N VAL A 55 -13.39 0.85 -8.81
CA VAL A 55 -13.75 0.77 -10.23
C VAL A 55 -14.81 -0.31 -10.46
N SER A 56 -14.60 -1.51 -9.90
CA SER A 56 -15.57 -2.60 -10.01
C SER A 56 -16.93 -2.21 -9.42
N ALA A 57 -16.95 -1.51 -8.29
CA ALA A 57 -18.18 -1.05 -7.67
C ALA A 57 -18.90 -0.01 -8.52
N ILE A 58 -18.17 0.87 -9.21
CA ILE A 58 -18.74 1.86 -10.14
C ILE A 58 -19.35 1.16 -11.33
N GLU A 59 -18.67 0.17 -11.91
CA GLU A 59 -19.14 -0.57 -13.08
C GLU A 59 -20.41 -1.37 -12.79
N GLU A 60 -20.61 -1.79 -11.56
CA GLU A 60 -21.84 -2.47 -11.12
C GLU A 60 -23.03 -1.53 -11.05
N ARG A 61 -22.82 -0.21 -11.01
CA ARG A 61 -23.86 0.80 -10.98
C ARG A 61 -24.22 1.18 -12.41
N HIS A 62 -25.50 1.10 -12.71
CA HIS A 62 -25.98 1.39 -14.05
C HIS A 62 -25.68 2.81 -14.53
N GLY A 63 -25.05 2.92 -15.68
CA GLY A 63 -24.84 4.17 -16.38
C GLY A 63 -23.64 5.00 -15.92
N GLN A 64 -22.87 4.53 -14.95
CA GLN A 64 -21.69 5.25 -14.49
C GLN A 64 -20.43 4.70 -15.18
N ARG A 65 -19.54 5.61 -15.55
CA ARG A 65 -18.23 5.27 -16.12
C ARG A 65 -17.13 5.85 -15.25
N PRO A 66 -16.14 5.03 -14.89
CA PRO A 66 -14.97 5.58 -14.17
C PRO A 66 -14.15 6.46 -15.11
N ILE A 67 -13.65 7.56 -14.56
CA ILE A 67 -12.75 8.49 -15.27
C ILE A 67 -11.45 8.53 -14.50
N VAL A 68 -10.34 8.34 -15.19
CA VAL A 68 -9.01 8.36 -14.55
C VAL A 68 -8.58 9.78 -14.27
N VAL A 69 -8.16 10.02 -13.05
CA VAL A 69 -7.59 11.30 -12.62
C VAL A 69 -6.22 11.02 -12.02
N ALA A 70 -5.19 11.67 -12.54
CA ALA A 70 -3.84 11.59 -12.00
C ALA A 70 -3.57 12.77 -11.07
N LEU A 71 -2.98 12.49 -9.92
CA LEU A 71 -2.61 13.52 -8.93
C LEU A 71 -1.10 13.80 -8.94
#